data_a4297e33b18089191db8f57460ea1402
#
_entry.id   a4297e33b18089191db8f57460ea1402
#
_cell.length_a   1.000
_cell.length_b   1.000
_cell.length_c   1.000
_cell.angle_alpha   90.00
_cell.angle_beta   90.00
_cell.angle_gamma   90.00
#
_symmetry.space_group_name_H-M   'P 1'
#
loop_
_entity.id
_entity.type
_entity.pdbx_description
1 polymer ?
#
loop_
_entity_poly.entity_id
_entity_poly.type
_entity_poly.pdbx_seq_one_letter_code
_entity_poly.pdbx_strand_id
1 'polypeptide(L)'
;VIAGGAALAIRRKFSASEFWDDIRKYNATAFGYVGELCRYLLERPASPLDRQHQARKIVGNGMRPNIWGTFKERFGIEQVAELYASSEGNVGFTNIFNFDNTVGFSPMPYALVKYDKDQEAPVRDAKGRMIKVKRGEVGLLIGEITDKTPFDGYTDAGKNASCVFTDVFKNGDKYFNTGDLMREIGFRHAQFVDRTGDTFRWKGENVSTTEVENIATGHADLAEAVVYGVEIANTNGRAGMAAITPHAGHQIDFDGLYQHLKRELPAYAVPLFLRVKTAMETTGTFKYQKSGLKNEGFDPAKTGGEPLYVLLPGTTTYVPLDAEVHANILAGKYRF
;
A
#
# COMPACT_ATOMS: atom_id res chain seq x y z
N VAL A 1 -8.30 26.09 -4.06
CA VAL A 1 -9.45 26.50 -4.89
C VAL A 1 -9.80 27.94 -4.58
N ILE A 2 -10.24 28.28 -3.34
CA ILE A 2 -10.68 29.65 -2.97
C ILE A 2 -9.57 30.67 -3.21
N ALA A 3 -8.36 30.43 -2.70
CA ALA A 3 -7.21 31.33 -2.87
C ALA A 3 -6.77 31.53 -4.33
N GLY A 4 -7.03 30.53 -5.19
CA GLY A 4 -6.72 30.59 -6.62
C GLY A 4 -7.88 31.09 -7.51
N GLY A 5 -9.02 31.48 -6.93
CA GLY A 5 -10.19 31.94 -7.67
C GLY A 5 -10.87 30.86 -8.53
N ALA A 6 -10.60 29.57 -8.28
CA ALA A 6 -11.19 28.48 -9.02
C ALA A 6 -12.55 28.08 -8.45
N ALA A 7 -13.46 27.58 -9.29
CA ALA A 7 -14.72 26.97 -8.86
C ALA A 7 -14.49 25.55 -8.34
N LEU A 8 -15.30 25.13 -7.35
CA LEU A 8 -15.27 23.78 -6.80
C LEU A 8 -16.62 23.10 -7.04
N ALA A 9 -16.62 21.98 -7.77
CA ALA A 9 -17.76 21.10 -7.90
C ALA A 9 -17.65 19.99 -6.84
N ILE A 10 -18.68 19.84 -6.01
CA ILE A 10 -18.72 18.87 -4.92
C ILE A 10 -19.84 17.86 -5.19
N ARG A 11 -19.51 16.58 -5.05
CA ARG A 11 -20.49 15.49 -5.06
C ARG A 11 -20.63 14.90 -3.66
N ARG A 12 -21.83 14.46 -3.31
CA ARG A 12 -22.10 13.86 -1.98
C ARG A 12 -21.38 12.53 -1.78
N LYS A 13 -21.27 11.72 -2.86
CA LYS A 13 -20.68 10.38 -2.82
C LYS A 13 -20.00 10.10 -4.15
N PHE A 14 -18.85 9.47 -4.13
CA PHE A 14 -18.17 8.96 -5.33
C PHE A 14 -19.05 7.95 -6.07
N SER A 15 -19.05 8.02 -7.40
CA SER A 15 -19.70 7.07 -8.30
C SER A 15 -18.84 6.91 -9.53
N ALA A 16 -18.26 5.73 -9.71
CA ALA A 16 -17.40 5.45 -10.86
C ALA A 16 -18.16 5.51 -12.20
N SER A 17 -19.47 5.23 -12.20
CA SER A 17 -20.31 5.28 -13.40
C SER A 17 -20.68 6.69 -13.87
N GLU A 18 -20.73 7.65 -12.95
CA GLU A 18 -21.16 9.03 -13.22
C GLU A 18 -19.99 10.03 -13.17
N PHE A 19 -18.81 9.56 -12.78
CA PHE A 19 -17.66 10.45 -12.55
C PHE A 19 -17.29 11.27 -13.79
N TRP A 20 -17.12 10.63 -14.93
CA TRP A 20 -16.74 11.32 -16.16
C TRP A 20 -17.85 12.21 -16.72
N ASP A 21 -19.12 11.87 -16.46
CA ASP A 21 -20.25 12.74 -16.83
C ASP A 21 -20.25 14.01 -15.98
N ASP A 22 -19.95 13.91 -14.69
CA ASP A 22 -19.78 15.09 -13.83
C ASP A 22 -18.59 15.94 -14.27
N ILE A 23 -17.43 15.32 -14.59
CA ILE A 23 -16.25 16.04 -15.11
C ILE A 23 -16.60 16.84 -16.38
N ARG A 24 -17.35 16.24 -17.30
CA ARG A 24 -17.83 16.91 -18.52
C ARG A 24 -18.85 18.01 -18.21
N LYS A 25 -19.84 17.69 -17.40
CA LYS A 25 -20.93 18.62 -17.02
C LYS A 25 -20.41 19.90 -16.41
N TYR A 26 -19.44 19.82 -15.52
CA TYR A 26 -18.85 20.98 -14.85
C TYR A 26 -17.64 21.55 -15.59
N ASN A 27 -17.29 21.00 -16.75
CA ASN A 27 -16.11 21.38 -17.52
C ASN A 27 -14.83 21.43 -16.64
N ALA A 28 -14.68 20.43 -15.77
CA ALA A 28 -13.61 20.41 -14.80
C ALA A 28 -12.26 20.24 -15.46
N THR A 29 -11.28 21.07 -15.08
CA THR A 29 -9.90 21.03 -15.60
C THR A 29 -8.96 20.22 -14.73
N ALA A 30 -9.37 19.93 -13.49
CA ALA A 30 -8.64 19.09 -12.53
C ALA A 30 -9.62 18.41 -11.58
N PHE A 31 -9.19 17.32 -10.96
CA PHE A 31 -9.94 16.68 -9.87
C PHE A 31 -9.03 16.13 -8.79
N GLY A 32 -9.61 15.96 -7.57
CA GLY A 32 -8.97 15.28 -6.46
C GLY A 32 -9.17 13.77 -6.56
N TYR A 33 -8.16 12.98 -6.17
CA TYR A 33 -8.25 11.52 -6.16
C TYR A 33 -7.68 10.90 -4.89
N VAL A 34 -8.08 9.66 -4.65
CA VAL A 34 -7.38 8.66 -3.84
C VAL A 34 -7.08 7.49 -4.79
N GLY A 35 -5.97 6.81 -4.62
CA GLY A 35 -5.52 5.77 -5.57
C GLY A 35 -6.58 4.73 -5.92
N GLU A 36 -7.40 4.32 -4.93
CA GLU A 36 -8.51 3.38 -5.18
C GLU A 36 -9.59 3.94 -6.12
N LEU A 37 -9.86 5.25 -6.10
CA LEU A 37 -10.79 5.85 -7.06
C LEU A 37 -10.28 5.73 -8.50
N CYS A 38 -8.98 5.89 -8.70
CA CYS A 38 -8.36 5.72 -10.01
C CYS A 38 -8.51 4.28 -10.51
N ARG A 39 -8.36 3.30 -9.62
CA ARG A 39 -8.57 1.88 -9.93
C ARG A 39 -10.02 1.61 -10.35
N TYR A 40 -11.00 2.07 -9.57
CA TYR A 40 -12.42 1.93 -9.91
C TYR A 40 -12.79 2.57 -11.26
N LEU A 41 -12.18 3.69 -11.60
CA LEU A 41 -12.38 4.32 -12.90
C LEU A 41 -11.80 3.50 -14.05
N LEU A 42 -10.63 2.87 -13.83
CA LEU A 42 -10.01 1.96 -14.82
C LEU A 42 -10.81 0.68 -15.05
N GLU A 43 -11.49 0.16 -14.03
CA GLU A 43 -12.34 -1.03 -14.14
C GLU A 43 -13.62 -0.81 -14.96
N ARG A 44 -13.99 0.45 -15.19
CA ARG A 44 -15.11 0.73 -16.10
C ARG A 44 -14.75 0.35 -17.54
N PRO A 45 -15.70 -0.22 -18.31
CA PRO A 45 -15.47 -0.48 -19.74
C PRO A 45 -14.92 0.75 -20.44
N ALA A 46 -13.95 0.54 -21.34
CA ALA A 46 -13.41 1.63 -22.15
C ALA A 46 -14.50 2.27 -23.01
N SER A 47 -14.44 3.59 -23.15
CA SER A 47 -15.42 4.38 -23.89
C SER A 47 -14.73 5.36 -24.84
N PRO A 48 -15.30 5.62 -26.02
CA PRO A 48 -14.83 6.71 -26.89
C PRO A 48 -14.86 8.08 -26.21
N LEU A 49 -15.60 8.21 -25.09
CA LEU A 49 -15.72 9.43 -24.29
C LEU A 49 -14.63 9.59 -23.23
N ASP A 50 -13.78 8.58 -23.00
CA ASP A 50 -12.78 8.58 -21.93
C ASP A 50 -11.82 9.77 -21.95
N ARG A 51 -11.58 10.34 -23.15
CA ARG A 51 -10.75 11.54 -23.35
C ARG A 51 -11.53 12.81 -23.68
N GLN A 52 -12.85 12.75 -23.76
CA GLN A 52 -13.69 13.87 -24.14
C GLN A 52 -14.04 14.74 -22.93
N HIS A 53 -13.04 15.34 -22.31
CA HIS A 53 -13.17 16.25 -21.18
C HIS A 53 -11.96 17.20 -21.09
N GLN A 54 -12.03 18.22 -20.22
CA GLN A 54 -10.96 19.20 -20.04
C GLN A 54 -10.00 18.89 -18.88
N ALA A 55 -10.25 17.85 -18.10
CA ALA A 55 -9.36 17.48 -17.00
C ALA A 55 -8.02 16.97 -17.53
N ARG A 56 -6.94 17.65 -17.16
CA ARG A 56 -5.55 17.31 -17.54
C ARG A 56 -4.67 17.11 -16.32
N LYS A 57 -5.15 17.54 -15.15
CA LYS A 57 -4.40 17.49 -13.88
C LYS A 57 -5.21 16.78 -12.81
N ILE A 58 -4.52 16.01 -12.00
CA ILE A 58 -5.12 15.39 -10.82
C ILE A 58 -4.23 15.62 -9.61
N VAL A 59 -4.85 15.73 -8.45
CA VAL A 59 -4.19 15.96 -7.15
C VAL A 59 -4.71 14.94 -6.14
N GLY A 60 -3.82 14.22 -5.51
CA GLY A 60 -4.24 13.24 -4.51
C GLY A 60 -3.10 12.39 -3.98
N ASN A 61 -3.41 11.22 -3.49
CA ASN A 61 -2.43 10.30 -2.94
C ASN A 61 -2.80 8.84 -3.20
N GLY A 62 -1.77 7.97 -3.15
CA GLY A 62 -1.94 6.53 -3.22
C GLY A 62 -2.15 5.98 -4.62
N MET A 63 -1.76 6.71 -5.68
CA MET A 63 -1.74 6.16 -7.03
C MET A 63 -0.74 5.01 -7.10
N ARG A 64 -1.24 3.83 -7.42
CA ARG A 64 -0.38 2.63 -7.52
C ARG A 64 0.49 2.69 -8.78
N PRO A 65 1.78 2.28 -8.70
CA PRO A 65 2.68 2.30 -9.85
C PRO A 65 2.18 1.51 -11.05
N ASN A 66 1.52 0.37 -10.84
CA ASN A 66 1.02 -0.50 -11.90
C ASN A 66 -0.14 0.10 -12.71
N ILE A 67 -0.88 1.06 -12.18
CA ILE A 67 -1.98 1.73 -12.89
C ILE A 67 -1.62 3.14 -13.36
N TRP A 68 -0.48 3.69 -12.93
CA TRP A 68 -0.12 5.09 -13.16
C TRP A 68 -0.09 5.46 -14.65
N GLY A 69 0.67 4.72 -15.45
CA GLY A 69 0.78 4.95 -16.90
C GLY A 69 -0.54 4.73 -17.62
N THR A 70 -1.21 3.61 -17.36
CA THR A 70 -2.48 3.24 -17.96
C THR A 70 -3.57 4.28 -17.69
N PHE A 71 -3.61 4.81 -16.45
CA PHE A 71 -4.58 5.86 -16.09
C PHE A 71 -4.32 7.15 -16.86
N LYS A 72 -3.08 7.61 -16.92
CA LYS A 72 -2.68 8.80 -17.69
C LYS A 72 -3.04 8.65 -19.17
N GLU A 73 -2.68 7.52 -19.73
CA GLU A 73 -2.91 7.25 -21.16
C GLU A 73 -4.40 7.15 -21.49
N ARG A 74 -5.15 6.33 -20.76
CA ARG A 74 -6.56 6.11 -21.03
C ARG A 74 -7.38 7.40 -20.95
N PHE A 75 -7.17 8.18 -19.91
CA PHE A 75 -7.99 9.36 -19.62
C PHE A 75 -7.34 10.69 -20.06
N GLY A 76 -6.18 10.66 -20.71
CA GLY A 76 -5.53 11.87 -21.19
C GLY A 76 -5.07 12.80 -20.07
N ILE A 77 -4.69 12.25 -18.92
CA ILE A 77 -4.16 13.02 -17.78
C ILE A 77 -2.68 13.33 -18.02
N GLU A 78 -2.35 14.60 -18.04
CA GLU A 78 -1.00 15.07 -18.31
C GLU A 78 -0.18 15.18 -17.01
N GLN A 79 -0.80 15.62 -15.92
CA GLN A 79 -0.12 15.89 -14.66
C GLN A 79 -0.78 15.15 -13.50
N VAL A 80 0.03 14.38 -12.77
CA VAL A 80 -0.34 13.72 -11.52
C VAL A 80 0.43 14.38 -10.37
N ALA A 81 -0.24 15.26 -9.62
CA ALA A 81 0.30 15.89 -8.43
C ALA A 81 0.05 14.96 -7.22
N GLU A 82 0.85 13.89 -7.14
CA GLU A 82 0.85 12.98 -5.99
C GLU A 82 1.32 13.72 -4.75
N LEU A 83 0.65 13.47 -3.62
CA LEU A 83 0.96 14.05 -2.33
C LEU A 83 1.28 12.94 -1.32
N TYR A 84 2.19 13.21 -0.44
CA TYR A 84 2.40 12.42 0.78
C TYR A 84 2.50 13.36 1.98
N ALA A 85 1.70 13.13 2.98
CA ALA A 85 1.75 13.80 4.28
C ALA A 85 0.98 12.97 5.32
N SER A 86 1.27 13.20 6.60
CA SER A 86 0.44 12.77 7.72
C SER A 86 0.03 13.98 8.55
N SER A 87 -1.14 13.90 9.20
CA SER A 87 -1.70 15.01 10.01
C SER A 87 -0.82 15.36 11.20
N GLU A 88 -0.17 14.36 11.78
CA GLU A 88 0.75 14.47 12.91
C GLU A 88 2.20 14.69 12.52
N GLY A 89 2.51 14.50 11.24
CA GLY A 89 3.89 14.52 10.73
C GLY A 89 4.36 15.91 10.36
N ASN A 90 5.67 16.04 10.36
CA ASN A 90 6.40 17.27 10.04
C ASN A 90 7.17 17.18 8.71
N VAL A 91 6.87 16.16 7.90
CA VAL A 91 7.45 15.95 6.58
C VAL A 91 6.36 15.63 5.55
N GLY A 92 6.48 16.23 4.38
CA GLY A 92 5.56 16.00 3.27
C GLY A 92 6.28 16.05 1.94
N PHE A 93 5.69 15.42 0.93
CA PHE A 93 6.19 15.40 -0.44
C PHE A 93 5.08 15.82 -1.39
N THR A 94 5.46 16.43 -2.50
CA THR A 94 4.54 16.81 -3.57
C THR A 94 5.21 16.60 -4.92
N ASN A 95 4.54 15.90 -5.82
CA ASN A 95 5.05 15.67 -7.18
C ASN A 95 4.83 16.89 -8.08
N ILE A 96 5.53 17.98 -7.79
CA ILE A 96 5.44 19.24 -8.55
C ILE A 96 6.16 19.16 -9.91
N PHE A 97 7.13 18.25 -10.04
CA PHE A 97 7.89 18.08 -11.30
C PHE A 97 7.28 17.05 -12.25
N ASN A 98 6.14 16.48 -11.88
CA ASN A 98 5.40 15.52 -12.69
C ASN A 98 6.21 14.28 -13.14
N PHE A 99 7.07 13.78 -12.26
CA PHE A 99 7.70 12.47 -12.48
C PHE A 99 6.71 11.36 -12.18
N ASP A 100 6.77 10.29 -12.95
CA ASP A 100 5.90 9.14 -12.73
C ASP A 100 6.38 8.29 -11.55
N ASN A 101 5.44 7.61 -10.88
CA ASN A 101 5.70 6.66 -9.79
C ASN A 101 6.49 7.23 -8.61
N THR A 102 6.20 8.45 -8.17
CA THR A 102 6.85 9.10 -7.03
C THR A 102 5.85 9.88 -6.19
N VAL A 103 6.07 9.93 -4.89
CA VAL A 103 5.37 10.86 -3.99
C VAL A 103 5.87 12.30 -4.17
N GLY A 104 6.93 12.49 -4.95
CA GLY A 104 7.46 13.79 -5.34
C GLY A 104 8.62 14.28 -4.48
N PHE A 105 8.78 15.60 -4.48
CA PHE A 105 9.83 16.37 -3.85
C PHE A 105 9.41 16.83 -2.45
N SER A 106 10.36 16.82 -1.50
CA SER A 106 10.18 17.45 -0.19
C SER A 106 11.20 18.57 0.03
N PRO A 107 10.76 19.80 0.31
CA PRO A 107 11.65 20.88 0.77
C PRO A 107 11.99 20.75 2.27
N MET A 108 11.21 19.98 3.03
CA MET A 108 11.38 19.82 4.48
C MET A 108 12.60 18.97 4.82
N PRO A 109 13.26 19.18 5.96
CA PRO A 109 14.39 18.36 6.38
C PRO A 109 13.90 16.94 6.76
N TYR A 110 14.42 15.93 6.06
CA TYR A 110 14.12 14.52 6.30
C TYR A 110 15.34 13.63 6.05
N ALA A 111 15.25 12.39 6.47
CA ALA A 111 16.18 11.34 6.07
C ALA A 111 15.44 10.03 5.81
N LEU A 112 16.01 9.20 4.93
CA LEU A 112 15.68 7.79 4.81
C LEU A 112 16.81 7.00 5.47
N VAL A 113 16.48 6.23 6.51
CA VAL A 113 17.47 5.48 7.29
C VAL A 113 17.27 3.99 7.13
N LYS A 114 18.38 3.23 7.17
CA LYS A 114 18.32 1.77 7.12
C LYS A 114 17.44 1.26 8.25
N TYR A 115 16.57 0.34 7.93
CA TYR A 115 15.62 -0.25 8.86
C TYR A 115 15.78 -1.76 8.88
N ASP A 116 16.07 -2.28 10.06
CA ASP A 116 16.10 -3.71 10.33
C ASP A 116 14.65 -4.15 10.66
N LYS A 117 14.06 -4.92 9.75
CA LYS A 117 12.69 -5.39 9.88
C LYS A 117 12.57 -6.53 10.90
N ASP A 118 13.67 -7.20 11.23
CA ASP A 118 13.69 -8.29 12.19
C ASP A 118 13.67 -7.77 13.62
N GLN A 119 14.42 -6.67 13.84
CA GLN A 119 14.44 -5.97 15.10
C GLN A 119 13.36 -4.89 15.20
N GLU A 120 12.60 -4.70 14.12
CA GLU A 120 11.62 -3.60 13.98
C GLU A 120 12.20 -2.24 14.38
N ALA A 121 13.47 -1.98 14.01
CA ALA A 121 14.22 -0.83 14.47
C ALA A 121 15.15 -0.26 13.38
N PRO A 122 15.47 1.06 13.43
CA PRO A 122 16.50 1.63 12.59
C PRO A 122 17.88 1.07 12.90
N VAL A 123 18.68 0.80 11.86
CA VAL A 123 20.06 0.32 12.00
C VAL A 123 20.95 1.47 12.46
N ARG A 124 21.79 1.19 13.47
CA ARG A 124 22.75 2.14 14.02
C ARG A 124 24.19 1.66 13.80
N ASP A 125 25.09 2.61 13.65
CA ASP A 125 26.52 2.34 13.59
C ASP A 125 27.15 2.10 14.98
N ALA A 126 28.46 1.84 15.02
CA ALA A 126 29.20 1.62 16.26
C ALA A 126 29.18 2.82 17.23
N LYS A 127 28.82 4.02 16.75
CA LYS A 127 28.69 5.24 17.58
C LYS A 127 27.23 5.48 18.00
N GLY A 128 26.33 4.54 17.72
CA GLY A 128 24.92 4.63 18.01
C GLY A 128 24.13 5.56 17.07
N ARG A 129 24.70 5.98 15.93
CA ARG A 129 24.02 6.85 14.95
C ARG A 129 23.29 6.05 13.87
N MET A 130 22.13 6.55 13.44
CA MET A 130 21.39 5.91 12.36
C MET A 130 22.12 6.04 11.03
N ILE A 131 22.02 5.01 10.21
CA ILE A 131 22.69 4.92 8.91
C ILE A 131 21.70 5.32 7.81
N LYS A 132 22.02 6.36 7.03
CA LYS A 132 21.23 6.75 5.87
C LYS A 132 21.31 5.70 4.77
N VAL A 133 20.22 5.53 4.03
CA VAL A 133 20.20 4.70 2.82
C VAL A 133 20.90 5.40 1.66
N LYS A 134 21.33 4.61 0.67
CA LYS A 134 21.83 5.09 -0.61
C LYS A 134 20.69 5.23 -1.62
N ARG A 135 20.97 5.93 -2.72
CA ARG A 135 20.02 6.04 -3.83
C ARG A 135 19.66 4.63 -4.36
N GLY A 136 18.36 4.38 -4.53
CA GLY A 136 17.79 3.09 -4.92
C GLY A 136 17.44 2.17 -3.75
N GLU A 137 18.02 2.41 -2.55
CA GLU A 137 17.70 1.61 -1.36
C GLU A 137 16.38 2.06 -0.70
N VAL A 138 15.75 1.13 -0.01
CA VAL A 138 14.55 1.38 0.81
C VAL A 138 14.97 1.66 2.25
N GLY A 139 14.35 2.65 2.87
CA GLY A 139 14.57 2.99 4.26
C GLY A 139 13.34 3.57 4.94
N LEU A 140 13.40 3.64 6.27
CA LEU A 140 12.40 4.30 7.09
C LEU A 140 12.49 5.82 6.91
N LEU A 141 11.37 6.44 6.58
CA LEU A 141 11.27 7.89 6.51
C LEU A 141 11.21 8.49 7.91
N ILE A 142 12.09 9.45 8.18
CA ILE A 142 12.08 10.24 9.41
C ILE A 142 12.16 11.72 9.08
N GLY A 143 11.30 12.53 9.74
CA GLY A 143 11.27 13.98 9.59
C GLY A 143 12.02 14.69 10.72
N GLU A 144 12.97 15.60 10.41
CA GLU A 144 13.69 16.36 11.43
C GLU A 144 12.75 17.30 12.18
N ILE A 145 12.79 17.25 13.50
CA ILE A 145 11.98 18.12 14.37
C ILE A 145 12.81 19.37 14.68
N THR A 146 12.34 20.51 14.21
CA THR A 146 12.94 21.83 14.41
C THR A 146 11.85 22.84 14.71
N ASP A 147 12.23 24.09 15.07
CA ASP A 147 11.26 25.17 15.25
C ASP A 147 10.44 25.47 13.99
N LYS A 148 11.00 25.17 12.80
CA LYS A 148 10.31 25.36 11.50
C LYS A 148 9.49 24.15 11.07
N THR A 149 9.80 22.98 11.60
CA THR A 149 9.11 21.71 11.33
C THR A 149 8.80 21.04 12.66
N PRO A 150 7.91 21.63 13.47
CA PRO A 150 7.54 21.06 14.78
C PRO A 150 6.78 19.73 14.61
N PHE A 151 6.86 18.92 15.63
CA PHE A 151 6.01 17.76 15.81
C PHE A 151 5.02 18.06 16.94
N ASP A 152 3.76 18.28 16.60
CA ASP A 152 2.72 18.64 17.58
C ASP A 152 2.32 17.47 18.48
N GLY A 153 2.58 16.24 18.01
CA GLY A 153 2.35 15.02 18.77
C GLY A 153 0.91 14.52 18.75
N TYR A 154 0.73 13.45 19.48
CA TYR A 154 -0.58 12.85 19.75
C TYR A 154 -1.09 13.34 21.11
N THR A 155 -2.38 13.26 21.33
CA THR A 155 -2.99 13.50 22.64
C THR A 155 -2.53 12.47 23.69
N ASP A 156 -2.07 11.30 23.26
CA ASP A 156 -1.50 10.24 24.09
C ASP A 156 0.02 10.43 24.24
N ALA A 157 0.46 10.77 25.46
CA ALA A 157 1.87 10.99 25.77
C ALA A 157 2.76 9.76 25.57
N GLY A 158 2.24 8.54 25.78
CA GLY A 158 2.97 7.29 25.58
C GLY A 158 3.31 7.07 24.10
N LYS A 159 2.38 7.37 23.19
CA LYS A 159 2.59 7.31 21.76
C LYS A 159 3.62 8.33 21.30
N ASN A 160 3.64 9.52 21.88
CA ASN A 160 4.62 10.54 21.53
C ASN A 160 6.05 10.07 21.78
N ALA A 161 6.31 9.40 22.89
CA ALA A 161 7.66 8.89 23.22
C ALA A 161 8.14 7.83 22.21
N SER A 162 7.25 6.97 21.70
CA SER A 162 7.59 5.92 20.74
C SER A 162 7.77 6.45 19.30
N CYS A 163 7.22 7.63 18.99
CA CYS A 163 7.29 8.21 17.66
C CYS A 163 8.44 9.20 17.46
N VAL A 164 9.27 9.48 18.48
CA VAL A 164 10.39 10.42 18.38
C VAL A 164 11.70 9.70 18.62
N PHE A 165 12.57 9.76 17.63
CA PHE A 165 13.96 9.32 17.76
C PHE A 165 14.84 10.49 18.20
N THR A 166 15.75 10.23 19.16
CA THR A 166 16.75 11.18 19.62
C THR A 166 18.17 10.72 19.25
N ASP A 167 19.11 11.65 19.19
CA ASP A 167 20.51 11.37 18.90
C ASP A 167 20.70 10.55 17.60
N VAL A 168 19.96 10.93 16.57
CA VAL A 168 19.89 10.20 15.30
C VAL A 168 21.19 10.30 14.51
N PHE A 169 21.66 11.50 14.20
CA PHE A 169 22.91 11.75 13.48
C PHE A 169 23.93 12.57 14.31
N LYS A 170 23.44 13.36 15.25
CA LYS A 170 24.25 14.18 16.19
C LYS A 170 23.57 14.21 17.55
N ASN A 171 24.32 14.64 18.59
CA ASN A 171 23.76 14.78 19.93
C ASN A 171 22.63 15.83 19.95
N GLY A 172 21.50 15.48 20.55
CA GLY A 172 20.37 16.38 20.76
C GLY A 172 19.45 16.58 19.54
N ASP A 173 19.74 16.00 18.38
CA ASP A 173 18.79 16.05 17.26
C ASP A 173 17.60 15.14 17.53
N LYS A 174 16.45 15.52 16.97
CA LYS A 174 15.20 14.79 17.12
C LYS A 174 14.54 14.59 15.77
N TYR A 175 13.99 13.41 15.56
CA TYR A 175 13.30 13.04 14.33
C TYR A 175 11.99 12.35 14.63
N PHE A 176 10.95 12.72 13.92
CA PHE A 176 9.66 12.02 13.92
C PHE A 176 9.77 10.74 13.09
N ASN A 177 9.33 9.63 13.67
CA ASN A 177 9.20 8.34 13.01
C ASN A 177 7.85 8.27 12.28
N THR A 178 7.86 8.27 10.95
CA THR A 178 6.61 8.19 10.17
C THR A 178 5.99 6.80 10.15
N GLY A 179 6.78 5.75 10.40
CA GLY A 179 6.40 4.36 10.21
C GLY A 179 6.30 3.94 8.74
N ASP A 180 6.70 4.80 7.80
CA ASP A 180 6.59 4.53 6.37
C ASP A 180 7.98 4.23 5.77
N LEU A 181 8.04 3.17 4.95
CA LEU A 181 9.22 2.79 4.19
C LEU A 181 9.15 3.44 2.80
N MET A 182 10.23 4.10 2.42
CA MET A 182 10.36 4.75 1.12
C MET A 182 11.66 4.38 0.42
N ARG A 183 11.64 4.40 -0.91
CA ARG A 183 12.83 4.25 -1.74
C ARG A 183 13.40 5.62 -2.10
N GLU A 184 14.69 5.82 -1.85
CA GLU A 184 15.41 7.03 -2.28
C GLU A 184 15.64 6.99 -3.80
N ILE A 185 15.14 8.00 -4.54
CA ILE A 185 15.29 8.07 -6.00
C ILE A 185 16.11 9.26 -6.50
N GLY A 186 16.65 10.06 -5.59
CA GLY A 186 17.47 11.24 -5.89
C GLY A 186 16.64 12.53 -5.96
N PHE A 187 17.32 13.66 -6.04
CA PHE A 187 16.72 15.00 -6.11
C PHE A 187 15.67 15.27 -5.03
N ARG A 188 15.85 14.71 -3.83
CA ARG A 188 14.89 14.80 -2.71
C ARG A 188 13.49 14.25 -3.07
N HIS A 189 13.44 13.27 -3.99
CA HIS A 189 12.24 12.52 -4.35
C HIS A 189 12.28 11.14 -3.74
N ALA A 190 11.11 10.62 -3.42
CA ALA A 190 10.95 9.29 -2.88
C ALA A 190 9.78 8.55 -3.54
N GLN A 191 9.81 7.21 -3.44
CA GLN A 191 8.69 6.34 -3.78
C GLN A 191 8.22 5.68 -2.49
N PHE A 192 6.92 5.72 -2.24
CA PHE A 192 6.32 4.95 -1.15
C PHE A 192 6.46 3.44 -1.46
N VAL A 193 6.89 2.68 -0.46
CA VAL A 193 7.06 1.23 -0.58
C VAL A 193 6.04 0.49 0.26
N ASP A 194 6.00 0.74 1.57
CA ASP A 194 5.07 0.07 2.51
C ASP A 194 5.11 0.76 3.88
N ARG A 195 4.29 0.27 4.82
CA ARG A 195 4.37 0.62 6.23
C ARG A 195 5.15 -0.41 7.03
N THR A 196 5.89 0.01 8.04
CA THR A 196 6.66 -0.90 8.90
C THR A 196 5.76 -1.94 9.58
N GLY A 197 4.54 -1.58 9.99
CA GLY A 197 3.57 -2.48 10.60
C GLY A 197 2.80 -3.39 9.65
N ASP A 198 2.92 -3.20 8.34
CA ASP A 198 2.24 -4.01 7.32
C ASP A 198 3.17 -5.03 6.67
N THR A 199 4.46 -4.73 6.56
CA THR A 199 5.44 -5.74 6.12
C THR A 199 5.50 -6.91 7.11
N PHE A 200 5.72 -8.10 6.59
CA PHE A 200 5.93 -9.30 7.42
C PHE A 200 7.15 -10.08 6.93
N ARG A 201 7.65 -10.96 7.80
CA ARG A 201 8.79 -11.82 7.48
C ARG A 201 8.35 -13.26 7.31
N TRP A 202 8.82 -13.90 6.24
CA TRP A 202 8.61 -15.31 5.98
C TRP A 202 9.89 -15.99 5.49
N LYS A 203 10.26 -17.12 6.09
CA LYS A 203 11.48 -17.90 5.75
C LYS A 203 12.77 -17.07 5.74
N GLY A 204 12.89 -16.13 6.66
CA GLY A 204 14.05 -15.26 6.74
C GLY A 204 14.00 -14.03 5.84
N GLU A 205 13.01 -13.92 4.94
CA GLU A 205 12.90 -12.88 3.95
C GLU A 205 11.73 -11.93 4.25
N ASN A 206 11.88 -10.67 3.89
CA ASN A 206 10.88 -9.64 4.11
C ASN A 206 9.93 -9.52 2.92
N VAL A 207 8.63 -9.48 3.21
CA VAL A 207 7.58 -9.35 2.21
C VAL A 207 6.89 -7.99 2.36
N SER A 208 6.89 -7.21 1.27
CA SER A 208 6.09 -5.99 1.17
C SER A 208 4.66 -6.34 0.78
N THR A 209 3.70 -5.96 1.62
CA THR A 209 2.29 -6.23 1.32
C THR A 209 1.83 -5.48 0.09
N THR A 210 2.24 -4.24 -0.07
CA THR A 210 1.89 -3.40 -1.23
C THR A 210 2.44 -3.97 -2.55
N GLU A 211 3.65 -4.54 -2.55
CA GLU A 211 4.23 -5.18 -3.73
C GLU A 211 3.40 -6.39 -4.16
N VAL A 212 3.08 -7.27 -3.21
CA VAL A 212 2.27 -8.46 -3.49
C VAL A 212 0.85 -8.09 -3.93
N GLU A 213 0.22 -7.09 -3.29
CA GLU A 213 -1.09 -6.56 -3.69
C GLU A 213 -1.10 -6.04 -5.13
N ASN A 214 -0.06 -5.28 -5.53
CA ASN A 214 0.07 -4.74 -6.88
C ASN A 214 0.23 -5.85 -7.93
N ILE A 215 1.00 -6.87 -7.61
CA ILE A 215 1.21 -8.01 -8.51
C ILE A 215 -0.07 -8.87 -8.58
N ALA A 216 -0.70 -9.19 -7.46
CA ALA A 216 -1.92 -9.96 -7.43
C ALA A 216 -3.05 -9.31 -8.23
N THR A 217 -3.25 -8.00 -8.08
CA THR A 217 -4.25 -7.23 -8.86
C THR A 217 -3.89 -7.05 -10.33
N GLY A 218 -2.70 -7.45 -10.78
CA GLY A 218 -2.34 -7.57 -12.19
C GLY A 218 -2.92 -8.82 -12.86
N HIS A 219 -3.48 -9.77 -12.11
CA HIS A 219 -4.19 -10.94 -12.66
C HIS A 219 -5.59 -10.55 -13.14
N ALA A 220 -5.97 -11.04 -14.34
CA ALA A 220 -7.20 -10.64 -15.03
C ALA A 220 -8.49 -10.91 -14.23
N ASP A 221 -8.49 -11.90 -13.33
CA ASP A 221 -9.66 -12.24 -12.54
C ASP A 221 -9.84 -11.41 -11.27
N LEU A 222 -8.78 -10.72 -10.80
CA LEU A 222 -8.79 -10.06 -9.50
C LEU A 222 -9.04 -8.56 -9.59
N ALA A 223 -10.12 -8.11 -8.96
CA ALA A 223 -10.43 -6.71 -8.76
C ALA A 223 -9.64 -6.10 -7.59
N GLU A 224 -9.54 -6.83 -6.47
CA GLU A 224 -8.89 -6.33 -5.25
C GLU A 224 -8.05 -7.43 -4.62
N ALA A 225 -6.96 -7.01 -3.98
CA ALA A 225 -6.13 -7.84 -3.11
C ALA A 225 -5.66 -7.03 -1.91
N VAL A 226 -5.77 -7.61 -0.72
CA VAL A 226 -5.27 -7.06 0.54
C VAL A 226 -4.40 -8.12 1.19
N VAL A 227 -3.11 -7.82 1.31
CA VAL A 227 -2.10 -8.79 1.77
C VAL A 227 -1.69 -8.49 3.21
N TYR A 228 -1.51 -9.54 3.98
CA TYR A 228 -1.09 -9.48 5.38
C TYR A 228 -0.36 -10.76 5.78
N GLY A 229 0.40 -10.69 6.88
CA GLY A 229 1.10 -11.86 7.44
C GLY A 229 0.23 -12.58 8.46
N VAL A 230 0.21 -13.91 8.40
CA VAL A 230 -0.44 -14.80 9.38
C VAL A 230 0.57 -15.77 9.98
N GLU A 231 0.40 -16.09 11.25
CA GLU A 231 1.28 -17.03 11.95
C GLU A 231 0.83 -18.46 11.68
N ILE A 232 1.79 -19.32 11.34
CA ILE A 232 1.59 -20.77 11.26
C ILE A 232 2.28 -21.40 12.46
N ALA A 233 1.58 -22.28 13.17
CA ALA A 233 2.13 -22.97 14.33
C ALA A 233 3.44 -23.72 13.97
N ASN A 234 4.43 -23.63 14.87
CA ASN A 234 5.75 -24.26 14.70
C ASN A 234 6.60 -23.76 13.51
N THR A 235 6.29 -22.58 12.97
CA THR A 235 7.13 -21.92 11.96
C THR A 235 7.72 -20.63 12.50
N ASN A 236 8.78 -20.13 11.86
CA ASN A 236 9.38 -18.86 12.19
C ASN A 236 8.92 -17.79 11.18
N GLY A 237 8.39 -16.69 11.71
CA GLY A 237 7.84 -15.60 10.91
C GLY A 237 6.34 -15.73 10.64
N ARG A 238 5.86 -14.95 9.65
CA ARG A 238 4.46 -14.92 9.22
C ARG A 238 4.37 -15.25 7.74
N ALA A 239 3.52 -16.21 7.41
CA ALA A 239 3.24 -16.55 6.02
C ALA A 239 2.32 -15.51 5.37
N GLY A 240 2.47 -15.29 4.07
CA GLY A 240 1.58 -14.40 3.33
C GLY A 240 0.17 -14.97 3.23
N MET A 241 -0.81 -14.13 3.53
CA MET A 241 -2.23 -14.35 3.23
C MET A 241 -2.77 -13.17 2.45
N ALA A 242 -3.59 -13.46 1.44
CA ALA A 242 -4.26 -12.45 0.64
C ALA A 242 -5.78 -12.61 0.72
N ALA A 243 -6.48 -11.57 1.18
CA ALA A 243 -7.91 -11.43 0.91
C ALA A 243 -8.05 -10.90 -0.51
N ILE A 244 -8.85 -11.55 -1.33
CA ILE A 244 -9.00 -11.24 -2.77
C ILE A 244 -10.48 -11.13 -3.14
N THR A 245 -10.80 -10.20 -4.05
CA THR A 245 -12.13 -10.04 -4.61
C THR A 245 -12.03 -10.20 -6.12
N PRO A 246 -12.79 -11.12 -6.75
CA PRO A 246 -12.79 -11.24 -8.20
C PRO A 246 -13.51 -10.07 -8.86
N HIS A 247 -13.22 -9.81 -10.14
CA HIS A 247 -14.05 -8.94 -10.97
C HIS A 247 -15.48 -9.47 -11.06
N ALA A 248 -16.44 -8.55 -11.21
CA ALA A 248 -17.86 -8.93 -11.32
C ALA A 248 -18.10 -9.94 -12.45
N GLY A 249 -18.65 -11.10 -12.10
CA GLY A 249 -18.92 -12.17 -13.05
C GLY A 249 -17.72 -13.07 -13.39
N HIS A 250 -16.53 -12.80 -12.86
CA HIS A 250 -15.37 -13.67 -13.03
C HIS A 250 -15.34 -14.78 -11.97
N GLN A 251 -14.86 -15.95 -12.39
CA GLN A 251 -14.40 -17.00 -11.49
C GLN A 251 -12.88 -16.98 -11.48
N ILE A 252 -12.29 -17.21 -10.31
CA ILE A 252 -10.84 -17.18 -10.16
C ILE A 252 -10.25 -18.47 -10.71
N ASP A 253 -9.38 -18.35 -11.72
CA ASP A 253 -8.48 -19.41 -12.13
C ASP A 253 -7.29 -19.49 -11.15
N PHE A 254 -7.38 -20.41 -10.17
CA PHE A 254 -6.33 -20.56 -9.15
C PHE A 254 -5.01 -21.07 -9.70
N ASP A 255 -5.01 -21.84 -10.78
CA ASP A 255 -3.79 -22.29 -11.47
C ASP A 255 -3.11 -21.10 -12.14
N GLY A 256 -3.88 -20.34 -12.92
CA GLY A 256 -3.41 -19.12 -13.58
C GLY A 256 -2.90 -18.08 -12.57
N LEU A 257 -3.63 -17.88 -11.49
CA LEU A 257 -3.23 -16.97 -10.41
C LEU A 257 -1.90 -17.41 -9.77
N TYR A 258 -1.73 -18.68 -9.45
CA TYR A 258 -0.47 -19.19 -8.91
C TYR A 258 0.70 -18.98 -9.89
N GLN A 259 0.52 -19.28 -11.18
CA GLN A 259 1.57 -19.09 -12.20
C GLN A 259 1.92 -17.60 -12.36
N HIS A 260 0.91 -16.72 -12.33
CA HIS A 260 1.12 -15.27 -12.36
C HIS A 260 1.96 -14.80 -11.16
N LEU A 261 1.56 -15.16 -9.95
CA LEU A 261 2.27 -14.78 -8.72
C LEU A 261 3.70 -15.34 -8.69
N LYS A 262 3.88 -16.62 -9.07
CA LYS A 262 5.19 -17.27 -9.10
C LYS A 262 6.15 -16.66 -10.11
N ARG A 263 5.66 -16.15 -11.23
CA ARG A 263 6.48 -15.50 -12.25
C ARG A 263 6.99 -14.14 -11.80
N GLU A 264 6.16 -13.38 -11.09
CA GLU A 264 6.43 -12.00 -10.76
C GLU A 264 7.00 -11.81 -9.33
N LEU A 265 6.82 -12.79 -8.44
CA LEU A 265 7.26 -12.75 -7.04
C LEU A 265 8.34 -13.80 -6.75
N PRO A 266 9.28 -13.49 -5.85
CA PRO A 266 10.12 -14.54 -5.26
C PRO A 266 9.25 -15.52 -4.45
N ALA A 267 9.66 -16.78 -4.38
CA ALA A 267 8.85 -17.85 -3.80
C ALA A 267 8.38 -17.59 -2.36
N TYR A 268 9.16 -16.88 -1.56
CA TYR A 268 8.80 -16.53 -0.18
C TYR A 268 7.69 -15.46 -0.11
N ALA A 269 7.50 -14.66 -1.15
CA ALA A 269 6.50 -13.60 -1.18
C ALA A 269 5.15 -14.05 -1.76
N VAL A 270 5.10 -15.23 -2.41
CA VAL A 270 3.83 -15.80 -2.88
C VAL A 270 2.96 -16.12 -1.67
N PRO A 271 1.73 -15.56 -1.57
CA PRO A 271 0.83 -15.85 -0.47
C PRO A 271 0.54 -17.34 -0.34
N LEU A 272 0.68 -17.89 0.85
CA LEU A 272 0.31 -19.30 1.10
C LEU A 272 -1.19 -19.49 1.27
N PHE A 273 -1.89 -18.45 1.73
CA PHE A 273 -3.33 -18.50 1.98
C PHE A 273 -4.06 -17.46 1.16
N LEU A 274 -5.24 -17.83 0.67
CA LEU A 274 -6.17 -16.92 0.03
C LEU A 274 -7.51 -16.97 0.76
N ARG A 275 -8.16 -15.81 0.86
CA ARG A 275 -9.53 -15.64 1.34
C ARG A 275 -10.33 -14.91 0.27
N VAL A 276 -11.36 -15.56 -0.25
CA VAL A 276 -12.21 -14.95 -1.29
C VAL A 276 -13.33 -14.18 -0.62
N LYS A 277 -13.39 -12.89 -0.91
CA LYS A 277 -14.41 -11.96 -0.39
C LYS A 277 -15.28 -11.42 -1.54
N THR A 278 -16.52 -11.11 -1.23
CA THR A 278 -17.42 -10.41 -2.17
C THR A 278 -17.13 -8.92 -2.24
N ALA A 279 -16.63 -8.34 -1.16
CA ALA A 279 -16.21 -6.94 -1.07
C ALA A 279 -15.20 -6.75 0.06
N MET A 280 -14.28 -5.81 -0.12
CA MET A 280 -13.34 -5.42 0.94
C MET A 280 -13.93 -4.36 1.86
N GLU A 281 -13.62 -4.46 3.15
CA GLU A 281 -13.96 -3.41 4.11
C GLU A 281 -12.98 -2.26 4.01
N THR A 282 -13.52 -1.05 3.82
CA THR A 282 -12.73 0.17 3.72
C THR A 282 -13.17 1.19 4.75
N THR A 283 -12.26 2.08 5.13
CA THR A 283 -12.58 3.30 5.88
C THR A 283 -13.36 4.28 5.00
N GLY A 284 -13.92 5.33 5.58
CA GLY A 284 -14.55 6.43 4.81
C GLY A 284 -13.62 7.13 3.82
N THR A 285 -12.30 6.91 3.94
CA THR A 285 -11.27 7.40 3.02
C THR A 285 -10.75 6.32 2.07
N PHE A 286 -11.48 5.23 1.89
CA PHE A 286 -11.18 4.10 0.98
C PHE A 286 -9.86 3.37 1.31
N LYS A 287 -9.42 3.37 2.57
CA LYS A 287 -8.29 2.55 3.02
C LYS A 287 -8.78 1.21 3.54
N TYR A 288 -8.15 0.12 3.13
CA TYR A 288 -8.49 -1.23 3.59
C TYR A 288 -8.25 -1.41 5.10
N GLN A 289 -9.18 -2.10 5.77
CA GLN A 289 -9.09 -2.41 7.18
C GLN A 289 -8.41 -3.77 7.38
N LYS A 290 -7.08 -3.77 7.59
CA LYS A 290 -6.29 -5.00 7.72
C LYS A 290 -6.38 -5.66 9.10
N SER A 291 -6.77 -4.93 10.15
CA SER A 291 -6.75 -5.44 11.53
C SER A 291 -7.69 -6.61 11.75
N GLY A 292 -8.92 -6.53 11.24
CA GLY A 292 -9.88 -7.64 11.28
C GLY A 292 -9.33 -8.88 10.57
N LEU A 293 -8.87 -8.70 9.33
CA LEU A 293 -8.30 -9.76 8.51
C LEU A 293 -7.12 -10.48 9.19
N LYS A 294 -6.21 -9.72 9.82
CA LYS A 294 -5.06 -10.27 10.56
C LYS A 294 -5.50 -11.12 11.76
N ASN A 295 -6.53 -10.67 12.50
CA ASN A 295 -7.02 -11.36 13.69
C ASN A 295 -7.81 -12.64 13.34
N GLU A 296 -8.54 -12.64 12.24
CA GLU A 296 -9.30 -13.80 11.75
C GLU A 296 -8.37 -14.84 11.11
N GLY A 297 -7.31 -14.39 10.44
CA GLY A 297 -6.31 -15.21 9.80
C GLY A 297 -6.92 -16.21 8.81
N PHE A 298 -6.39 -17.44 8.81
CA PHE A 298 -6.87 -18.54 7.96
C PHE A 298 -7.75 -19.56 8.71
N ASP A 299 -8.35 -19.14 9.83
CA ASP A 299 -9.24 -19.98 10.63
C ASP A 299 -10.66 -20.00 10.02
N PRO A 300 -11.14 -21.13 9.46
CA PRO A 300 -12.47 -21.20 8.86
C PRO A 300 -13.62 -20.84 9.83
N ALA A 301 -13.42 -21.03 11.13
CA ALA A 301 -14.43 -20.69 12.13
C ALA A 301 -14.58 -19.18 12.36
N LYS A 302 -13.57 -18.39 11.98
CA LYS A 302 -13.57 -16.94 12.19
C LYS A 302 -13.91 -16.13 10.93
N THR A 303 -13.89 -16.74 9.76
CA THR A 303 -14.07 -16.05 8.48
C THR A 303 -15.51 -15.91 8.01
N GLY A 304 -16.48 -16.27 8.87
CA GLY A 304 -17.90 -16.08 8.55
C GLY A 304 -18.42 -16.91 7.37
N GLY A 305 -17.74 -18.00 7.01
CA GLY A 305 -18.08 -18.86 5.87
C GLY A 305 -17.50 -18.39 4.54
N GLU A 306 -16.66 -17.35 4.52
CA GLU A 306 -15.95 -16.96 3.30
C GLU A 306 -14.97 -18.06 2.87
N PRO A 307 -14.90 -18.39 1.55
CA PRO A 307 -14.03 -19.44 1.06
C PRO A 307 -12.55 -19.17 1.33
N LEU A 308 -11.86 -20.15 1.89
CA LEU A 308 -10.44 -20.15 2.14
C LEU A 308 -9.73 -21.16 1.25
N TYR A 309 -8.52 -20.82 0.82
CA TYR A 309 -7.66 -21.69 0.03
C TYR A 309 -6.23 -21.65 0.55
N VAL A 310 -5.48 -22.70 0.30
CA VAL A 310 -4.08 -22.84 0.71
C VAL A 310 -3.22 -23.43 -0.40
N LEU A 311 -2.01 -22.92 -0.53
CA LEU A 311 -0.95 -23.49 -1.36
C LEU A 311 -0.16 -24.49 -0.51
N LEU A 312 -0.50 -25.77 -0.60
CA LEU A 312 0.18 -26.82 0.14
C LEU A 312 1.58 -27.10 -0.44
N PRO A 313 2.55 -27.55 0.39
CA PRO A 313 3.86 -27.94 -0.09
C PRO A 313 3.79 -28.99 -1.21
N GLY A 314 4.46 -28.73 -2.32
CA GLY A 314 4.50 -29.61 -3.49
C GLY A 314 3.31 -29.45 -4.46
N THR A 315 2.33 -28.60 -4.16
CA THR A 315 1.25 -28.26 -5.11
C THR A 315 1.65 -27.08 -6.00
N THR A 316 0.96 -26.98 -7.14
CA THR A 316 1.11 -25.88 -8.10
C THR A 316 -0.18 -25.11 -8.29
N THR A 317 -1.12 -25.28 -7.37
CA THR A 317 -2.41 -24.59 -7.35
C THR A 317 -2.91 -24.44 -5.91
N TYR A 318 -3.80 -23.50 -5.70
CA TYR A 318 -4.47 -23.32 -4.42
C TYR A 318 -5.61 -24.33 -4.28
N VAL A 319 -5.63 -25.04 -3.16
CA VAL A 319 -6.69 -26.00 -2.83
C VAL A 319 -7.61 -25.45 -1.73
N PRO A 320 -8.88 -25.85 -1.65
CA PRO A 320 -9.77 -25.43 -0.58
C PRO A 320 -9.18 -25.74 0.80
N LEU A 321 -9.27 -24.76 1.70
CA LEU A 321 -8.87 -24.90 3.10
C LEU A 321 -10.12 -25.13 3.93
N ASP A 322 -10.46 -26.40 4.12
CA ASP A 322 -11.56 -26.83 4.98
C ASP A 322 -11.08 -27.09 6.43
N ALA A 323 -11.99 -27.55 7.29
CA ALA A 323 -11.69 -27.82 8.69
C ALA A 323 -10.65 -28.94 8.87
N GLU A 324 -10.60 -29.92 7.98
CA GLU A 324 -9.63 -31.01 8.04
C GLU A 324 -8.23 -30.53 7.66
N VAL A 325 -8.11 -29.80 6.54
CA VAL A 325 -6.85 -29.20 6.09
C VAL A 325 -6.34 -28.23 7.14
N HIS A 326 -7.22 -27.40 7.73
CA HIS A 326 -6.87 -26.47 8.80
C HIS A 326 -6.32 -27.22 10.04
N ALA A 327 -7.01 -28.28 10.51
CA ALA A 327 -6.55 -29.08 11.63
C ALA A 327 -5.17 -29.74 11.35
N ASN A 328 -4.93 -30.19 10.12
CA ASN A 328 -3.68 -30.78 9.70
C ASN A 328 -2.53 -29.75 9.67
N ILE A 329 -2.81 -28.48 9.30
CA ILE A 329 -1.85 -27.38 9.37
C ILE A 329 -1.48 -27.11 10.84
N LEU A 330 -2.48 -26.96 11.72
CA LEU A 330 -2.24 -26.71 13.15
C LEU A 330 -1.47 -27.86 13.83
N ALA A 331 -1.70 -29.11 13.39
CA ALA A 331 -0.98 -30.28 13.85
C ALA A 331 0.46 -30.41 13.30
N GLY A 332 0.89 -29.47 12.41
CA GLY A 332 2.23 -29.48 11.83
C GLY A 332 2.49 -30.61 10.83
N LYS A 333 1.43 -31.16 10.21
CA LYS A 333 1.57 -32.23 9.23
C LYS A 333 2.16 -31.75 7.89
N TYR A 334 2.13 -30.45 7.63
CA TYR A 334 2.74 -29.84 6.45
C TYR A 334 4.01 -29.07 6.84
N ARG A 335 5.05 -29.17 6.01
CA ARG A 335 6.30 -28.41 6.15
C ARG A 335 6.27 -27.26 5.12
N PHE A 336 5.77 -26.13 5.53
CA PHE A 336 5.75 -24.91 4.71
C PHE A 336 7.11 -24.29 4.50
#